data_e86d8c3fc4792f86886abec6ef3c8690
#
_entry.id   e86d8c3fc4792f86886abec6ef3c8690
#
_cell.length_a   1.000
_cell.length_b   1.000
_cell.length_c   1.000
_cell.angle_alpha   90.00
_cell.angle_beta   90.00
_cell.angle_gamma   90.00
#
_symmetry.space_group_name_H-M   'P 1'
#
loop_
_entity.id
_entity.type
_entity.pdbx_description
1 polymer ?
#
loop_
_entity_poly.entity_id
_entity_poly.type
_entity_poly.pdbx_seq_one_letter_code
_entity_poly.pdbx_strand_id
1 'polypeptide(L)'
;MGPKGRNVVISKSFGAPTVTHDGVTVAKGVDIADVDDETLGYKVGAELIKQVANKMNDVAGDGTTSVTVLTYHILSEANKLIAAGHNPMLLRKGLESASHDVIGKLEGLKEDIAGKKSRVAEVATISAGDAEIGNLIADIMDKVGKDGIVTVEEGQGLHLESEVVEGF
;
A
#
# COMPACT_ATOMS: atom_id res chain seq x y z
N MET A 1 -4.01 5.49 8.72
CA MET A 1 -3.08 6.17 7.79
C MET A 1 -2.14 7.06 8.59
N GLY A 2 -0.86 7.06 8.24
CA GLY A 2 0.17 7.85 8.87
C GLY A 2 0.38 7.54 10.36
N PRO A 3 1.03 8.45 11.13
CA PRO A 3 1.37 8.21 12.54
C PRO A 3 0.18 7.98 13.48
N LYS A 4 -1.03 8.31 13.04
CA LYS A 4 -2.28 8.08 13.79
C LYS A 4 -3.03 6.85 13.30
N GLY A 5 -2.45 6.05 12.41
CA GLY A 5 -3.02 4.80 11.92
C GLY A 5 -3.33 3.85 13.07
N ARG A 6 -4.44 3.12 12.96
CA ARG A 6 -4.88 2.16 13.97
C ARG A 6 -4.80 0.77 13.42
N ASN A 7 -4.46 -0.17 14.27
CA ASN A 7 -4.59 -1.58 13.95
C ASN A 7 -6.07 -1.97 13.84
N VAL A 8 -6.33 -2.90 12.95
CA VAL A 8 -7.61 -3.60 12.83
C VAL A 8 -7.41 -5.08 13.13
N VAL A 9 -8.47 -5.72 13.60
CA VAL A 9 -8.49 -7.15 13.87
C VAL A 9 -9.27 -7.83 12.76
N ILE A 10 -8.60 -8.74 12.04
CA ILE A 10 -9.22 -9.51 10.96
C ILE A 10 -9.47 -10.90 11.48
N SER A 11 -10.74 -11.32 11.49
CA SER A 11 -11.13 -12.69 11.81
C SER A 11 -10.64 -13.64 10.71
N LYS A 12 -10.18 -14.82 11.12
CA LYS A 12 -9.86 -15.93 10.21
C LYS A 12 -10.82 -17.07 10.47
N SER A 13 -11.17 -17.78 9.41
CA SER A 13 -11.97 -19.01 9.52
C SER A 13 -11.25 -20.13 10.26
N PHE A 14 -9.91 -20.07 10.33
CA PHE A 14 -9.06 -20.99 11.06
C PHE A 14 -7.84 -20.28 11.66
N GLY A 15 -7.52 -20.57 12.92
CA GLY A 15 -6.39 -19.97 13.64
C GLY A 15 -6.73 -18.68 14.37
N ALA A 16 -5.70 -18.02 14.90
CA ALA A 16 -5.85 -16.76 15.64
C ALA A 16 -6.19 -15.58 14.71
N PRO A 17 -6.96 -14.58 15.19
CA PRO A 17 -7.18 -13.35 14.44
C PRO A 17 -5.86 -12.65 14.09
N THR A 18 -5.81 -11.99 12.95
CA THR A 18 -4.66 -11.15 12.57
C THR A 18 -4.90 -9.71 13.00
N VAL A 19 -3.95 -9.16 13.73
CA VAL A 19 -3.94 -7.73 14.11
C VAL A 19 -2.95 -7.03 13.19
N THR A 20 -3.42 -6.07 12.40
CA THR A 20 -2.59 -5.38 11.42
C THR A 20 -3.10 -3.96 11.15
N HIS A 21 -2.23 -3.10 10.66
CA HIS A 21 -2.58 -1.80 10.08
C HIS A 21 -2.18 -1.70 8.58
N ASP A 22 -1.64 -2.77 8.03
CA ASP A 22 -1.27 -2.81 6.61
C ASP A 22 -2.50 -2.84 5.71
N GLY A 23 -2.59 -1.86 4.80
CA GLY A 23 -3.77 -1.65 3.97
C GLY A 23 -4.04 -2.78 2.98
N VAL A 24 -3.02 -3.42 2.42
CA VAL A 24 -3.23 -4.55 1.50
C VAL A 24 -3.73 -5.78 2.24
N THR A 25 -3.20 -6.05 3.43
CA THR A 25 -3.67 -7.14 4.29
C THR A 25 -5.11 -6.92 4.74
N VAL A 26 -5.45 -5.67 5.12
CA VAL A 26 -6.83 -5.30 5.45
C VAL A 26 -7.75 -5.49 4.25
N ALA A 27 -7.38 -5.01 3.07
CA ALA A 27 -8.17 -5.15 1.86
C ALA A 27 -8.41 -6.63 1.50
N LYS A 28 -7.39 -7.47 1.58
CA LYS A 28 -7.50 -8.92 1.34
C LYS A 28 -8.41 -9.61 2.35
N GLY A 29 -8.42 -9.13 3.59
CA GLY A 29 -9.25 -9.69 4.67
C GLY A 29 -10.73 -9.33 4.58
N VAL A 30 -11.12 -8.38 3.72
CA VAL A 30 -12.54 -8.07 3.50
C VAL A 30 -13.18 -9.15 2.64
N ASP A 31 -14.14 -9.87 3.18
CA ASP A 31 -14.96 -10.83 2.45
C ASP A 31 -16.42 -10.37 2.48
N ILE A 32 -17.03 -10.26 1.30
CA ILE A 32 -18.42 -9.84 1.12
C ILE A 32 -19.14 -10.96 0.39
N ALA A 33 -20.15 -11.49 1.03
CA ALA A 33 -21.06 -12.45 0.42
C ALA A 33 -22.16 -11.71 -0.35
N ASP A 34 -22.43 -12.15 -1.57
CA ASP A 34 -23.65 -11.77 -2.28
C ASP A 34 -24.80 -12.58 -1.69
N VAL A 35 -25.65 -11.96 -0.89
CA VAL A 35 -26.70 -12.65 -0.10
C VAL A 35 -28.08 -12.49 -0.76
N ASP A 36 -28.28 -11.42 -1.53
CA ASP A 36 -29.54 -11.04 -2.18
C ASP A 36 -29.29 -10.12 -3.39
N ASP A 37 -30.38 -9.76 -4.08
CA ASP A 37 -30.34 -8.89 -5.26
C ASP A 37 -29.83 -7.46 -4.92
N GLU A 38 -29.97 -6.99 -3.68
CA GLU A 38 -29.50 -5.66 -3.27
C GLU A 38 -28.00 -5.61 -3.09
N THR A 39 -27.39 -6.75 -2.77
CA THR A 39 -25.92 -6.88 -2.60
C THR A 39 -25.21 -7.40 -3.85
N LEU A 40 -25.96 -7.66 -4.91
CA LEU A 40 -25.41 -8.12 -6.18
C LEU A 40 -24.35 -7.14 -6.70
N GLY A 41 -23.14 -7.63 -6.90
CA GLY A 41 -22.02 -6.84 -7.35
C GLY A 41 -21.12 -6.24 -6.24
N TYR A 42 -21.51 -6.29 -4.97
CA TYR A 42 -20.67 -5.81 -3.88
C TYR A 42 -19.37 -6.59 -3.79
N LYS A 43 -19.43 -7.90 -3.98
CA LYS A 43 -18.26 -8.78 -4.04
C LYS A 43 -17.31 -8.38 -5.18
N VAL A 44 -17.87 -8.13 -6.37
CA VAL A 44 -17.08 -7.67 -7.53
C VAL A 44 -16.43 -6.31 -7.24
N GLY A 45 -17.17 -5.39 -6.64
CA GLY A 45 -16.64 -4.09 -6.21
C GLY A 45 -15.49 -4.23 -5.21
N ALA A 46 -15.65 -5.09 -4.20
CA ALA A 46 -14.60 -5.38 -3.23
C ALA A 46 -13.35 -5.97 -3.90
N GLU A 47 -13.51 -6.92 -4.83
CA GLU A 47 -12.39 -7.51 -5.56
C GLU A 47 -11.65 -6.48 -6.44
N LEU A 48 -12.35 -5.54 -7.06
CA LEU A 48 -11.70 -4.44 -7.78
C LEU A 48 -10.86 -3.55 -6.87
N ILE A 49 -11.36 -3.23 -5.68
CA ILE A 49 -10.58 -2.46 -4.69
C ILE A 49 -9.37 -3.26 -4.19
N LYS A 50 -9.51 -4.55 -3.94
CA LYS A 50 -8.38 -5.43 -3.60
C LYS A 50 -7.30 -5.42 -4.67
N GLN A 51 -7.70 -5.46 -5.96
CA GLN A 51 -6.74 -5.40 -7.07
C GLN A 51 -5.95 -4.08 -7.07
N VAL A 52 -6.60 -2.95 -6.79
CA VAL A 52 -5.92 -1.65 -6.70
C VAL A 52 -4.88 -1.65 -5.58
N ALA A 53 -5.25 -2.14 -4.38
CA ALA A 53 -4.34 -2.25 -3.24
C ALA A 53 -3.15 -3.18 -3.54
N ASN A 54 -3.42 -4.36 -4.15
CA ASN A 54 -2.37 -5.29 -4.57
C ASN A 54 -1.41 -4.65 -5.58
N LYS A 55 -1.94 -3.99 -6.62
CA LYS A 55 -1.12 -3.33 -7.62
C LYS A 55 -0.19 -2.28 -7.03
N MET A 56 -0.69 -1.50 -6.06
CA MET A 56 0.12 -0.52 -5.35
C MET A 56 1.23 -1.17 -4.53
N ASN A 57 0.91 -2.27 -3.84
CA ASN A 57 1.88 -3.05 -3.09
C ASN A 57 3.00 -3.60 -3.99
N ASP A 58 2.63 -4.17 -5.14
CA ASP A 58 3.58 -4.78 -6.07
C ASP A 58 4.52 -3.75 -6.72
N VAL A 59 4.04 -2.52 -6.93
CA VAL A 59 4.80 -1.46 -7.62
C VAL A 59 5.63 -0.62 -6.65
N ALA A 60 5.08 -0.27 -5.48
CA ALA A 60 5.67 0.69 -4.57
C ALA A 60 5.96 0.14 -3.16
N GLY A 61 5.34 -0.98 -2.78
CA GLY A 61 5.47 -1.55 -1.42
C GLY A 61 4.84 -0.71 -0.32
N ASP A 62 4.24 0.44 -0.65
CA ASP A 62 3.61 1.36 0.30
C ASP A 62 2.42 2.08 -0.36
N GLY A 63 1.64 2.83 0.43
CA GLY A 63 0.51 3.62 -0.04
C GLY A 63 -0.76 2.80 -0.33
N THR A 64 -0.83 1.55 0.09
CA THR A 64 -1.96 0.64 -0.16
C THR A 64 -3.27 1.16 0.44
N THR A 65 -3.24 1.70 1.65
CA THR A 65 -4.40 2.36 2.27
C THR A 65 -4.74 3.66 1.54
N SER A 66 -3.73 4.46 1.19
CA SER A 66 -3.93 5.74 0.50
C SER A 66 -4.59 5.57 -0.85
N VAL A 67 -4.14 4.61 -1.66
CA VAL A 67 -4.74 4.33 -2.97
C VAL A 67 -6.16 3.78 -2.84
N THR A 68 -6.46 2.98 -1.81
CA THR A 68 -7.80 2.47 -1.53
C THR A 68 -8.78 3.62 -1.23
N VAL A 69 -8.39 4.53 -0.33
CA VAL A 69 -9.19 5.72 0.02
C VAL A 69 -9.38 6.63 -1.18
N LEU A 70 -8.32 6.87 -1.96
CA LEU A 70 -8.37 7.70 -3.17
C LEU A 70 -9.32 7.10 -4.21
N THR A 71 -9.24 5.79 -4.44
CA THR A 71 -10.14 5.09 -5.37
C THR A 71 -11.60 5.22 -4.95
N TYR A 72 -11.89 5.06 -3.65
CA TYR A 72 -13.24 5.25 -3.13
C TYR A 72 -13.77 6.65 -3.43
N HIS A 73 -13.00 7.69 -3.17
CA HIS A 73 -13.43 9.07 -3.41
C HIS A 73 -13.60 9.36 -4.90
N ILE A 74 -12.69 8.92 -5.77
CA ILE A 74 -12.81 9.10 -7.21
C ILE A 74 -14.09 8.43 -7.73
N LEU A 75 -14.36 7.18 -7.33
CA LEU A 75 -15.54 6.45 -7.76
C LEU A 75 -16.82 7.06 -7.19
N SER A 76 -16.81 7.49 -5.93
CA SER A 76 -17.96 8.15 -5.30
C SER A 76 -18.35 9.43 -6.03
N GLU A 77 -17.39 10.30 -6.35
CA GLU A 77 -17.66 11.53 -7.09
C GLU A 77 -18.05 11.24 -8.55
N ALA A 78 -17.41 10.28 -9.20
CA ALA A 78 -17.78 9.87 -10.56
C ALA A 78 -19.23 9.35 -10.61
N ASN A 79 -19.66 8.55 -9.64
CA ASN A 79 -21.02 8.04 -9.55
C ASN A 79 -22.05 9.17 -9.40
N LYS A 80 -21.77 10.20 -8.60
CA LYS A 80 -22.64 11.38 -8.47
C LYS A 80 -22.81 12.09 -9.81
N LEU A 81 -21.73 12.27 -10.56
CA LEU A 81 -21.75 12.90 -11.87
C LEU A 81 -22.52 12.05 -12.89
N ILE A 82 -22.34 10.74 -12.89
CA ILE A 82 -23.08 9.82 -13.76
C ILE A 82 -24.58 9.89 -13.43
N ALA A 83 -24.94 9.86 -12.15
CA ALA A 83 -26.33 9.99 -11.72
C ALA A 83 -26.94 11.36 -12.11
N ALA A 84 -26.13 12.41 -12.19
CA ALA A 84 -26.55 13.72 -12.69
C ALA A 84 -26.62 13.81 -14.24
N GLY A 85 -26.37 12.71 -14.96
CA GLY A 85 -26.49 12.63 -16.41
C GLY A 85 -25.23 12.92 -17.21
N HIS A 86 -24.07 13.04 -16.55
CA HIS A 86 -22.80 13.19 -17.26
C HIS A 86 -22.38 11.89 -17.98
N ASN A 87 -21.77 12.05 -19.14
CA ASN A 87 -21.33 10.92 -19.94
C ASN A 87 -20.12 10.22 -19.30
N PRO A 88 -20.22 8.91 -18.96
CA PRO A 88 -19.13 8.16 -18.31
C PRO A 88 -17.82 8.13 -19.14
N MET A 89 -17.92 8.09 -20.47
CA MET A 89 -16.74 8.07 -21.35
C MET A 89 -15.98 9.39 -21.35
N LEU A 90 -16.70 10.52 -21.20
CA LEU A 90 -16.07 11.82 -21.04
C LEU A 90 -15.44 11.98 -19.66
N LEU A 91 -16.10 11.46 -18.61
CA LEU A 91 -15.52 11.41 -17.26
C LEU A 91 -14.22 10.61 -17.23
N ARG A 92 -14.20 9.45 -17.88
CA ARG A 92 -12.99 8.65 -18.02
C ARG A 92 -11.84 9.45 -18.66
N LYS A 93 -12.08 10.10 -19.78
CA LYS A 93 -11.06 10.93 -20.44
C LYS A 93 -10.58 12.07 -19.54
N GLY A 94 -11.48 12.69 -18.80
CA GLY A 94 -11.13 13.73 -17.83
C GLY A 94 -10.24 13.20 -16.70
N LEU A 95 -10.54 12.02 -16.15
CA LEU A 95 -9.71 11.37 -15.14
C LEU A 95 -8.33 10.99 -15.67
N GLU A 96 -8.25 10.44 -16.89
CA GLU A 96 -6.97 10.14 -17.55
C GLU A 96 -6.12 11.39 -17.72
N SER A 97 -6.70 12.49 -18.22
CA SER A 97 -5.98 13.78 -18.36
C SER A 97 -5.52 14.32 -17.02
N ALA A 98 -6.41 14.36 -16.02
CA ALA A 98 -6.06 14.83 -14.67
C ALA A 98 -4.96 13.99 -14.03
N SER A 99 -4.94 12.68 -14.26
CA SER A 99 -3.90 11.79 -13.73
C SER A 99 -2.52 12.16 -14.29
N HIS A 100 -2.42 12.45 -15.58
CA HIS A 100 -1.16 12.91 -16.20
C HIS A 100 -0.66 14.22 -15.58
N ASP A 101 -1.55 15.18 -15.37
CA ASP A 101 -1.20 16.46 -14.75
C ASP A 101 -0.71 16.29 -13.31
N VAL A 102 -1.38 15.43 -12.54
CA VAL A 102 -1.00 15.13 -11.16
C VAL A 102 0.36 14.41 -11.10
N ILE A 103 0.58 13.40 -11.96
CA ILE A 103 1.86 12.70 -12.05
C ILE A 103 3.00 13.66 -12.37
N GLY A 104 2.80 14.58 -13.35
CA GLY A 104 3.80 15.59 -13.69
C GLY A 104 4.15 16.51 -12.50
N LYS A 105 3.17 16.86 -11.67
CA LYS A 105 3.43 17.63 -10.45
C LYS A 105 4.14 16.83 -9.36
N LEU A 106 3.78 15.55 -9.18
CA LEU A 106 4.41 14.66 -8.21
C LEU A 106 5.89 14.42 -8.55
N GLU A 107 6.25 14.33 -9.84
CA GLU A 107 7.65 14.22 -10.25
C GLU A 107 8.51 15.39 -9.76
N GLY A 108 7.94 16.60 -9.70
CA GLY A 108 8.63 17.79 -9.16
C GLY A 108 8.68 17.86 -7.63
N LEU A 109 7.88 17.06 -6.94
CA LEU A 109 7.81 17.04 -5.47
C LEU A 109 8.59 15.88 -4.85
N LYS A 110 8.93 14.85 -5.64
CA LYS A 110 9.67 13.70 -5.14
C LYS A 110 11.08 14.09 -4.71
N GLU A 111 11.55 13.48 -3.63
CA GLU A 111 12.94 13.58 -3.18
C GLU A 111 13.65 12.25 -3.48
N ASP A 112 14.79 12.32 -4.17
CA ASP A 112 15.66 11.17 -4.37
C ASP A 112 16.47 10.95 -3.08
N ILE A 113 16.29 9.76 -2.49
CA ILE A 113 16.98 9.33 -1.26
C ILE A 113 18.10 8.32 -1.52
N ALA A 114 18.36 7.96 -2.78
CA ALA A 114 19.41 7.01 -3.12
C ALA A 114 20.78 7.51 -2.61
N GLY A 115 21.49 6.67 -1.86
CA GLY A 115 22.78 6.99 -1.24
C GLY A 115 22.71 7.93 -0.03
N LYS A 116 21.52 8.30 0.44
CA LYS A 116 21.31 9.10 1.66
C LYS A 116 20.86 8.20 2.81
N LYS A 117 21.79 7.53 3.47
CA LYS A 117 21.51 6.55 4.53
C LYS A 117 20.51 7.04 5.59
N SER A 118 20.66 8.30 6.05
CA SER A 118 19.73 8.85 7.04
C SER A 118 18.28 8.94 6.53
N ARG A 119 18.11 9.27 5.24
CA ARG A 119 16.76 9.33 4.64
C ARG A 119 16.18 7.95 4.42
N VAL A 120 17.02 6.98 4.05
CA VAL A 120 16.62 5.57 3.98
C VAL A 120 16.16 5.07 5.35
N ALA A 121 16.89 5.40 6.42
CA ALA A 121 16.51 5.07 7.79
C ALA A 121 15.17 5.69 8.19
N GLU A 122 14.91 6.94 7.83
CA GLU A 122 13.63 7.61 8.09
C GLU A 122 12.47 6.87 7.41
N VAL A 123 12.61 6.53 6.12
CA VAL A 123 11.59 5.78 5.37
C VAL A 123 11.36 4.40 5.95
N ALA A 124 12.44 3.66 6.23
CA ALA A 124 12.35 2.33 6.83
C ALA A 124 11.73 2.36 8.23
N THR A 125 12.04 3.38 9.04
CA THR A 125 11.42 3.58 10.36
C THR A 125 9.92 3.82 10.26
N ILE A 126 9.48 4.62 9.28
CA ILE A 126 8.04 4.87 9.06
C ILE A 126 7.33 3.58 8.66
N SER A 127 7.93 2.80 7.77
CA SER A 127 7.37 1.52 7.30
C SER A 127 7.31 0.47 8.41
N ALA A 128 8.39 0.31 9.18
CA ALA A 128 8.46 -0.68 10.25
C ALA A 128 7.69 -0.26 11.51
N GLY A 129 7.47 1.05 11.71
CA GLY A 129 6.95 1.61 12.95
C GLY A 129 7.95 1.56 14.11
N ASP A 130 9.21 1.23 13.85
CA ASP A 130 10.28 1.04 14.81
C ASP A 130 11.61 1.59 14.28
N ALA A 131 12.28 2.41 15.09
CA ALA A 131 13.52 3.07 14.70
C ALA A 131 14.74 2.12 14.71
N GLU A 132 14.75 1.10 15.55
CA GLU A 132 15.84 0.12 15.59
C GLU A 132 15.84 -0.71 14.30
N ILE A 133 14.65 -1.19 13.90
CA ILE A 133 14.46 -1.89 12.63
C ILE A 133 14.81 -0.99 11.44
N GLY A 134 14.34 0.26 11.44
CA GLY A 134 14.59 1.22 10.37
C GLY A 134 16.08 1.52 10.18
N ASN A 135 16.83 1.68 11.26
CA ASN A 135 18.27 1.89 11.21
C ASN A 135 19.01 0.63 10.72
N LEU A 136 18.62 -0.54 11.21
CA LEU A 136 19.20 -1.81 10.77
C LEU A 136 19.03 -2.03 9.26
N ILE A 137 17.83 -1.77 8.73
CA ILE A 137 17.58 -1.85 7.29
C ILE A 137 18.45 -0.87 6.52
N ALA A 138 18.58 0.38 6.98
CA ALA A 138 19.43 1.36 6.33
C ALA A 138 20.91 0.97 6.35
N ASP A 139 21.40 0.35 7.44
CA ASP A 139 22.75 -0.18 7.54
C ASP A 139 23.01 -1.33 6.55
N ILE A 140 22.02 -2.22 6.41
CA ILE A 140 22.09 -3.33 5.46
C ILE A 140 22.10 -2.80 4.02
N MET A 141 21.18 -1.88 3.69
CA MET A 141 21.09 -1.28 2.35
C MET A 141 22.38 -0.52 1.97
N ASP A 142 23.00 0.13 2.95
CA ASP A 142 24.29 0.81 2.73
C ASP A 142 25.43 -0.19 2.44
N LYS A 143 25.41 -1.37 3.08
CA LYS A 143 26.39 -2.44 2.87
C LYS A 143 26.20 -3.17 1.54
N VAL A 144 24.93 -3.54 1.21
CA VAL A 144 24.66 -4.32 -0.02
C VAL A 144 24.61 -3.45 -1.27
N GLY A 145 24.47 -2.13 -1.10
CA GLY A 145 24.48 -1.19 -2.20
C GLY A 145 23.17 -1.16 -3.01
N LYS A 146 23.21 -0.41 -4.14
CA LYS A 146 22.04 -0.11 -4.96
C LYS A 146 21.34 -1.33 -5.57
N ASP A 147 22.13 -2.34 -5.92
CA ASP A 147 21.70 -3.52 -6.67
C ASP A 147 21.49 -4.74 -5.73
N GLY A 148 21.70 -4.53 -4.43
CA GLY A 148 21.51 -5.57 -3.43
C GLY A 148 20.03 -5.86 -3.15
N ILE A 149 19.74 -7.12 -2.88
CA ILE A 149 18.41 -7.57 -2.48
C ILE A 149 18.37 -7.66 -0.96
N VAL A 150 17.38 -7.04 -0.35
CA VAL A 150 17.12 -7.12 1.09
C VAL A 150 15.81 -7.83 1.32
N THR A 151 15.85 -8.92 2.08
CA THR A 151 14.66 -9.66 2.52
C THR A 151 14.49 -9.52 4.03
N VAL A 152 13.26 -9.57 4.50
CA VAL A 152 12.91 -9.56 5.93
C VAL A 152 12.12 -10.80 6.23
N GLU A 153 12.57 -11.57 7.21
CA GLU A 153 11.95 -12.82 7.64
C GLU A 153 11.79 -12.86 9.15
N GLU A 154 10.88 -13.69 9.63
CA GLU A 154 10.74 -13.92 11.08
C GLU A 154 11.95 -14.71 11.60
N GLY A 155 12.71 -14.10 12.50
CA GLY A 155 13.81 -14.76 13.19
C GLY A 155 13.33 -15.77 14.25
N GLN A 156 14.18 -16.76 14.57
CA GLN A 156 13.92 -17.71 15.65
C GLN A 156 14.43 -17.22 17.01
N GLY A 157 15.22 -16.12 17.00
CA GLY A 157 15.80 -15.50 18.18
C GLY A 157 14.91 -14.44 18.82
N LEU A 158 15.40 -13.89 19.95
CA LEU A 158 14.74 -12.78 20.68
C LEU A 158 15.29 -11.41 20.27
N HIS A 159 16.28 -11.36 19.41
CA HIS A 159 16.96 -10.16 18.97
C HIS A 159 16.91 -10.03 17.45
N LEU A 160 17.03 -8.80 16.97
CA LEU A 160 17.21 -8.54 15.54
C LEU A 160 18.58 -9.05 15.10
N GLU A 161 18.59 -9.82 14.03
CA GLU A 161 19.78 -10.37 13.42
C GLU A 161 19.84 -9.95 11.95
N SER A 162 21.04 -9.78 11.41
CA SER A 162 21.24 -9.50 10.00
C SER A 162 22.34 -10.39 9.45
N GLU A 163 22.09 -10.99 8.29
CA GLU A 163 23.06 -11.76 7.55
C GLU A 163 23.26 -11.13 6.19
N VAL A 164 24.50 -10.99 5.77
CA VAL A 164 24.87 -10.52 4.43
C VAL A 164 25.58 -11.64 3.72
N VAL A 165 25.03 -12.06 2.59
CA VAL A 165 25.62 -13.10 1.74
C VAL A 165 26.21 -12.42 0.51
N GLU A 166 27.50 -12.62 0.27
CA GLU A 166 28.18 -12.14 -0.93
C GLU A 166 28.23 -13.29 -1.96
N GLY A 167 27.69 -13.03 -3.14
CA GLY A 167 27.72 -13.97 -4.27
C GLY A 167 26.32 -14.27 -4.82
N PHE A 168 26.33 -15.06 -5.90
CA PHE A 168 25.12 -15.57 -6.57
C PHE A 168 24.74 -16.93 -6.04
#